data_d0905bfdd609d48031b839fbfeec0b0a
#
_entry.id   d0905bfdd609d48031b839fbfeec0b0a
#
_cell.length_a   1.000
_cell.length_b   1.000
_cell.length_c   1.000
_cell.angle_alpha   90.00
_cell.angle_beta   90.00
_cell.angle_gamma   90.00
#
_symmetry.space_group_name_H-M   'P 1'
#
loop_
_entity.id
_entity.type
_entity.pdbx_description
1 polymer ?
#
loop_
_entity_poly.entity_id
_entity_poly.type
_entity_poly.pdbx_seq_one_letter_code
_entity_poly.pdbx_strand_id
1 'polypeptide(L)'
;METDLSMGKFDQWQKICLAILDNGLVISCPNVTKWTEWMEESFADGSHWIATDDIEGFRVETVFLGINHNEVEPPLWFETMVFRESADGTHGVKIKYYTLRYSTLADALAGHVVVCEKVKSGEIGE
;
A
#
# COMPACT_ATOMS: atom_id res chain seq x y z
N MET A 1 19.41 4.57 31.59
CA MET A 1 20.21 4.00 30.48
C MET A 1 19.41 3.09 29.61
N GLU A 2 18.87 2.05 30.18
CA GLU A 2 18.05 1.11 29.40
C GLU A 2 16.79 1.80 28.87
N THR A 3 16.24 2.71 29.64
CA THR A 3 15.07 3.45 29.20
C THR A 3 15.37 4.24 27.94
N ASP A 4 16.53 4.87 27.88
CA ASP A 4 16.94 5.64 26.72
C ASP A 4 17.11 4.76 25.51
N LEU A 5 17.69 3.58 25.69
CA LEU A 5 17.86 2.65 24.59
C LEU A 5 16.51 2.16 24.08
N SER A 6 15.59 1.92 25.00
CA SER A 6 14.27 1.47 24.64
C SER A 6 13.53 2.55 23.84
N MET A 7 13.65 3.80 24.29
CA MET A 7 13.03 4.92 23.58
C MET A 7 13.68 5.16 22.23
N GLY A 8 14.99 4.99 22.15
CA GLY A 8 15.69 5.11 20.89
C GLY A 8 15.21 4.09 19.87
N LYS A 9 15.01 2.87 20.31
CA LYS A 9 14.47 1.82 19.43
C LYS A 9 13.06 2.14 18.98
N PHE A 10 12.25 2.66 19.89
CA PHE A 10 10.88 3.03 19.56
C PHE A 10 10.84 4.15 18.52
N ASP A 11 11.69 5.15 18.68
CA ASP A 11 11.79 6.24 17.72
C ASP A 11 12.23 5.73 16.36
N GLN A 12 13.23 4.86 16.33
CA GLN A 12 13.69 4.29 15.09
C GLN A 12 12.59 3.48 14.41
N TRP A 13 11.86 2.73 15.20
CA TRP A 13 10.77 1.93 14.69
C TRP A 13 9.69 2.82 14.06
N GLN A 14 9.33 3.91 14.74
CA GLN A 14 8.35 4.86 14.20
C GLN A 14 8.84 5.50 12.91
N LYS A 15 10.12 5.85 12.85
CA LYS A 15 10.70 6.44 11.64
C LYS A 15 10.64 5.48 10.46
N ILE A 16 10.82 4.19 10.74
CA ILE A 16 10.81 3.16 9.70
C ILE A 16 9.38 2.78 9.34
N CYS A 17 8.49 2.79 10.32
CA CYS A 17 7.14 2.21 10.15
C CYS A 17 6.09 3.17 9.62
N LEU A 18 6.26 4.48 9.80
CA LEU A 18 5.25 5.45 9.39
C LEU A 18 5.82 6.42 8.36
N ALA A 19 5.06 6.63 7.29
CA ALA A 19 5.46 7.57 6.25
C ALA A 19 4.25 8.21 5.61
N ILE A 20 4.48 9.35 4.97
CA ILE A 20 3.50 10.02 4.13
C ILE A 20 4.04 10.07 2.70
N LEU A 21 3.18 10.40 1.77
CA LEU A 21 3.56 10.54 0.37
C LEU A 21 3.41 12.01 -0.01
N ASP A 22 4.50 12.60 -0.51
CA ASP A 22 4.51 14.02 -0.89
C ASP A 22 5.15 14.14 -2.26
N ASN A 23 4.37 14.54 -3.26
CA ASN A 23 4.81 14.68 -4.65
C ASN A 23 5.52 13.42 -5.16
N GLY A 24 5.01 12.26 -4.78
CA GLY A 24 5.59 10.98 -5.21
C GLY A 24 6.77 10.51 -4.38
N LEU A 25 7.16 11.28 -3.37
CA LEU A 25 8.27 10.91 -2.48
C LEU A 25 7.73 10.35 -1.17
N VAL A 26 8.29 9.24 -0.74
CA VAL A 26 7.97 8.65 0.55
C VAL A 26 8.79 9.36 1.61
N ILE A 27 8.11 9.97 2.58
CA ILE A 27 8.77 10.75 3.62
C ILE A 27 8.43 10.15 4.97
N SER A 28 9.46 9.81 5.75
CA SER A 28 9.29 9.30 7.10
C SER A 28 8.52 10.30 7.94
N CYS A 29 7.52 9.84 8.67
CA CYS A 29 6.68 10.71 9.49
C CYS A 29 6.52 10.09 10.88
N PRO A 30 7.49 10.32 11.79
CA PRO A 30 7.45 9.69 13.11
C PRO A 30 6.39 10.24 14.05
N ASN A 31 5.78 11.36 13.71
CA ASN A 31 4.73 11.96 14.53
C ASN A 31 3.40 11.31 14.21
N VAL A 32 2.87 10.50 15.13
CA VAL A 32 1.66 9.73 14.93
C VAL A 32 0.45 10.61 14.64
N THR A 33 0.34 11.75 15.32
CA THR A 33 -0.78 12.66 15.10
C THR A 33 -0.77 13.23 13.70
N LYS A 34 0.38 13.71 13.23
CA LYS A 34 0.50 14.24 11.88
C LYS A 34 0.27 13.17 10.83
N TRP A 35 0.79 11.96 11.09
CA TRP A 35 0.58 10.83 10.19
C TRP A 35 -0.89 10.49 10.08
N THR A 36 -1.60 10.44 11.21
CA THR A 36 -3.03 10.15 11.23
C THR A 36 -3.82 11.19 10.44
N GLU A 37 -3.51 12.47 10.64
CA GLU A 37 -4.16 13.56 9.91
C GLU A 37 -3.92 13.42 8.41
N TRP A 38 -2.69 13.13 8.02
CA TRP A 38 -2.36 12.95 6.60
C TRP A 38 -3.13 11.77 6.01
N MET A 39 -3.18 10.64 6.74
CA MET A 39 -3.89 9.45 6.27
C MET A 39 -5.38 9.72 6.10
N GLU A 40 -6.00 10.40 7.06
CA GLU A 40 -7.42 10.75 6.96
C GLU A 40 -7.69 11.61 5.74
N GLU A 41 -6.85 12.60 5.49
CA GLU A 41 -6.98 13.45 4.32
C GLU A 41 -6.80 12.67 3.03
N SER A 42 -5.82 11.77 3.00
CA SER A 42 -5.53 10.99 1.80
C SER A 42 -6.63 9.98 1.48
N PHE A 43 -7.31 9.45 2.49
CA PHE A 43 -8.47 8.61 2.25
C PHE A 43 -9.66 9.44 1.76
N ALA A 44 -9.82 10.64 2.31
CA ALA A 44 -10.94 11.52 1.92
C ALA A 44 -10.79 12.02 0.49
N ASP A 45 -9.57 12.37 0.06
CA ASP A 45 -9.36 12.93 -1.28
C ASP A 45 -8.88 11.88 -2.30
N GLY A 46 -8.68 10.65 -1.86
CA GLY A 46 -8.26 9.57 -2.75
C GLY A 46 -6.79 9.55 -3.11
N SER A 47 -5.98 10.39 -2.49
CA SER A 47 -4.55 10.46 -2.87
C SER A 47 -3.75 9.25 -2.45
N HIS A 48 -4.28 8.40 -1.55
CA HIS A 48 -3.60 7.14 -1.22
C HIS A 48 -3.72 6.11 -2.35
N TRP A 49 -4.66 6.31 -3.27
CA TRP A 49 -4.81 5.44 -4.44
C TRP A 49 -3.78 5.84 -5.49
N ILE A 50 -2.94 4.90 -5.88
CA ILE A 50 -1.92 5.16 -6.89
C ILE A 50 -2.45 4.83 -8.27
N ALA A 51 -3.12 3.69 -8.41
CA ALA A 51 -3.69 3.26 -9.68
C ALA A 51 -4.80 2.25 -9.41
N THR A 52 -5.79 2.24 -10.28
CA THR A 52 -6.91 1.32 -10.20
C THR A 52 -7.33 0.94 -11.61
N ASP A 53 -7.49 -0.34 -11.88
CA ASP A 53 -7.97 -0.83 -13.16
C ASP A 53 -8.96 -1.96 -12.96
N ASP A 54 -10.03 -1.94 -13.76
CA ASP A 54 -11.01 -3.03 -13.79
C ASP A 54 -10.74 -3.85 -15.04
N ILE A 55 -10.50 -5.13 -14.88
CA ILE A 55 -10.14 -6.02 -15.97
C ILE A 55 -10.90 -7.33 -15.83
N GLU A 56 -11.86 -7.56 -16.71
CA GLU A 56 -12.55 -8.85 -16.84
C GLU A 56 -13.12 -9.37 -15.51
N GLY A 57 -13.75 -8.49 -14.76
CA GLY A 57 -14.38 -8.86 -13.48
C GLY A 57 -13.42 -8.80 -12.29
N PHE A 58 -12.19 -8.44 -12.54
CA PHE A 58 -11.20 -8.23 -11.48
C PHE A 58 -10.89 -6.76 -11.33
N ARG A 59 -10.57 -6.36 -10.12
CA ARG A 59 -10.08 -5.00 -9.84
C ARG A 59 -8.64 -5.09 -9.35
N VAL A 60 -7.77 -4.37 -10.03
CA VAL A 60 -6.36 -4.25 -9.64
C VAL A 60 -6.20 -2.89 -8.99
N GLU A 61 -5.80 -2.87 -7.71
CA GLU A 61 -5.64 -1.63 -6.96
C GLU A 61 -4.24 -1.55 -6.41
N THR A 62 -3.58 -0.41 -6.63
CA THR A 62 -2.28 -0.14 -6.02
C THR A 62 -2.43 1.07 -5.12
N VAL A 63 -2.02 0.92 -3.88
CA VAL A 63 -2.21 1.94 -2.85
C VAL A 63 -0.89 2.23 -2.14
N PHE A 64 -0.82 3.43 -1.55
CA PHE A 64 0.23 3.77 -0.61
C PHE A 64 -0.24 3.36 0.78
N LEU A 65 0.56 2.53 1.45
CA LEU A 65 0.18 1.97 2.74
C LEU A 65 0.38 2.94 3.91
N GLY A 66 1.45 3.74 3.84
CA GLY A 66 1.80 4.64 4.93
C GLY A 66 2.41 3.95 6.14
N ILE A 67 2.38 2.64 6.17
CA ILE A 67 2.95 1.82 7.23
C ILE A 67 3.85 0.77 6.58
N ASN A 68 5.01 0.56 7.17
CA ASN A 68 5.90 -0.51 6.75
C ASN A 68 5.59 -1.77 7.54
N HIS A 69 5.10 -2.79 6.84
CA HIS A 69 4.80 -4.09 7.44
C HIS A 69 5.97 -5.07 7.34
N ASN A 70 7.09 -4.62 6.77
CA ASN A 70 8.24 -5.47 6.57
C ASN A 70 9.28 -5.17 7.65
N GLU A 71 9.67 -6.20 8.41
CA GLU A 71 10.62 -6.02 9.50
C GLU A 71 12.07 -5.95 9.02
N VAL A 72 12.32 -6.30 7.76
CA VAL A 72 13.67 -6.26 7.18
C VAL A 72 13.70 -5.27 6.04
N GLU A 73 14.88 -4.75 5.72
CA GLU A 73 15.06 -3.81 4.62
C GLU A 73 14.89 -4.51 3.27
N PRO A 74 14.37 -3.83 2.26
CA PRO A 74 13.88 -2.44 2.30
C PRO A 74 12.45 -2.35 2.85
N PRO A 75 12.04 -1.17 3.35
CA PRO A 75 10.65 -1.00 3.80
C PRO A 75 9.69 -1.06 2.62
N LEU A 76 8.51 -1.60 2.85
CA LEU A 76 7.50 -1.78 1.81
C LEU A 76 6.33 -0.83 2.04
N TRP A 77 6.26 0.19 1.21
CA TRP A 77 5.31 1.31 1.37
C TRP A 77 4.10 1.24 0.46
N PHE A 78 4.13 0.41 -0.57
CA PHE A 78 3.06 0.32 -1.57
C PHE A 78 2.59 -1.12 -1.73
N GLU A 79 1.33 -1.28 -2.11
CA GLU A 79 0.78 -2.61 -2.29
C GLU A 79 -0.16 -2.64 -3.49
N THR A 80 -0.01 -3.65 -4.35
CA THR A 80 -0.97 -3.95 -5.38
C THR A 80 -1.80 -5.15 -4.92
N MET A 81 -3.10 -5.03 -5.03
CA MET A 81 -4.04 -6.09 -4.66
C MET A 81 -4.95 -6.38 -5.83
N VAL A 82 -5.29 -7.63 -6.01
CA VAL A 82 -6.28 -8.04 -7.01
C VAL A 82 -7.50 -8.57 -6.29
N PHE A 83 -8.64 -8.00 -6.60
CA PHE A 83 -9.92 -8.41 -6.03
C PHE A 83 -10.84 -8.89 -7.13
N ARG A 84 -11.74 -9.79 -6.77
CA ARG A 84 -12.81 -10.18 -7.65
C ARG A 84 -14.13 -9.82 -6.97
N GLU A 85 -15.05 -9.21 -7.72
CA GLU A 85 -16.37 -8.94 -7.19
C GLU A 85 -17.15 -10.25 -7.13
N SER A 86 -18.06 -10.37 -6.17
CA SER A 86 -18.85 -11.58 -6.04
C SER A 86 -19.72 -11.79 -7.26
N ALA A 87 -19.98 -13.06 -7.59
CA ALA A 87 -20.69 -13.42 -8.80
C ALA A 87 -22.12 -12.90 -8.86
N ASP A 88 -22.72 -12.62 -7.69
CA ASP A 88 -24.09 -12.12 -7.62
C ASP A 88 -24.16 -10.59 -7.73
N GLY A 89 -23.04 -9.93 -7.91
CA GLY A 89 -23.01 -8.49 -8.06
C GLY A 89 -23.23 -7.71 -6.79
N THR A 90 -23.25 -8.36 -5.62
CA THR A 90 -23.40 -7.64 -4.37
C THR A 90 -22.15 -6.80 -4.12
N HIS A 91 -22.38 -5.51 -3.94
CA HIS A 91 -21.29 -4.58 -3.65
C HIS A 91 -20.79 -4.81 -2.24
N GLY A 92 -19.50 -4.93 -2.08
CA GLY A 92 -18.88 -5.00 -0.79
C GLY A 92 -18.20 -6.29 -0.45
N VAL A 93 -18.46 -7.37 -1.18
CA VAL A 93 -17.75 -8.62 -0.97
C VAL A 93 -16.68 -8.75 -2.04
N LYS A 94 -15.43 -8.41 -1.70
CA LYS A 94 -14.30 -8.55 -2.60
C LYS A 94 -13.43 -9.67 -2.08
N ILE A 95 -13.07 -10.57 -2.97
CA ILE A 95 -12.18 -11.68 -2.65
C ILE A 95 -10.80 -11.32 -3.14
N LYS A 96 -9.85 -11.25 -2.21
CA LYS A 96 -8.47 -10.88 -2.56
C LYS A 96 -7.74 -12.12 -3.06
N TYR A 97 -7.31 -12.08 -4.32
CA TYR A 97 -6.61 -13.18 -4.96
C TYR A 97 -5.10 -13.05 -4.95
N TYR A 98 -4.59 -11.83 -4.86
CA TYR A 98 -3.18 -11.60 -5.09
C TYR A 98 -2.72 -10.34 -4.37
N THR A 99 -1.51 -10.37 -3.84
CA THR A 99 -0.92 -9.22 -3.16
C THR A 99 0.56 -9.15 -3.49
N LEU A 100 1.04 -7.96 -3.82
CA LEU A 100 2.45 -7.71 -4.05
C LEU A 100 2.81 -6.34 -3.49
N ARG A 101 3.93 -6.24 -2.81
CA ARG A 101 4.35 -5.00 -2.15
C ARG A 101 5.64 -4.46 -2.75
N TYR A 102 5.81 -3.14 -2.64
CA TYR A 102 6.93 -2.43 -3.25
C TYR A 102 7.46 -1.36 -2.32
N SER A 103 8.74 -1.02 -2.50
CA SER A 103 9.42 0.01 -1.70
C SER A 103 9.28 1.41 -2.29
N THR A 104 9.13 1.52 -3.61
CA THR A 104 9.14 2.82 -4.29
C THR A 104 7.91 3.00 -5.15
N LEU A 105 7.56 4.27 -5.41
CA LEU A 105 6.45 4.58 -6.31
C LEU A 105 6.72 4.06 -7.72
N ALA A 106 7.96 4.17 -8.19
CA ALA A 106 8.31 3.69 -9.53
C ALA A 106 8.07 2.20 -9.67
N ASP A 107 8.50 1.43 -8.66
CA ASP A 107 8.26 -0.02 -8.65
C ASP A 107 6.77 -0.35 -8.56
N ALA A 108 6.04 0.44 -7.79
CA ALA A 108 4.59 0.22 -7.63
C ALA A 108 3.86 0.46 -8.94
N LEU A 109 4.22 1.51 -9.66
CA LEU A 109 3.59 1.82 -10.95
C LEU A 109 3.92 0.74 -11.99
N ALA A 110 5.19 0.34 -12.06
CA ALA A 110 5.60 -0.72 -12.97
C ALA A 110 4.94 -2.05 -12.61
N GLY A 111 4.88 -2.35 -11.32
CA GLY A 111 4.27 -3.58 -10.83
C GLY A 111 2.78 -3.63 -11.10
N HIS A 112 2.09 -2.50 -10.99
CA HIS A 112 0.67 -2.42 -11.29
C HIS A 112 0.40 -2.85 -12.74
N VAL A 113 1.20 -2.36 -13.68
CA VAL A 113 1.07 -2.72 -15.10
C VAL A 113 1.30 -4.21 -15.30
N VAL A 114 2.34 -4.75 -14.66
CA VAL A 114 2.65 -6.19 -14.77
C VAL A 114 1.51 -7.04 -14.23
N VAL A 115 0.94 -6.65 -13.09
CA VAL A 115 -0.18 -7.38 -12.50
C VAL A 115 -1.41 -7.33 -13.41
N CYS A 116 -1.70 -6.17 -14.00
CA CYS A 116 -2.79 -6.04 -14.96
C CYS A 116 -2.61 -6.99 -16.14
N GLU A 117 -1.38 -7.11 -16.65
CA GLU A 117 -1.10 -8.03 -17.74
C GLU A 117 -1.31 -9.49 -17.33
N LYS A 118 -0.94 -9.83 -16.11
CA LYS A 118 -1.15 -11.18 -15.57
C LYS A 118 -2.62 -11.52 -15.41
N VAL A 119 -3.43 -10.54 -15.04
CA VAL A 119 -4.89 -10.72 -14.96
C VAL A 119 -5.44 -10.96 -16.38
N LYS A 120 -5.01 -10.16 -17.35
CA LYS A 120 -5.46 -10.28 -18.73
C LYS A 120 -5.10 -11.63 -19.32
N SER A 121 -3.93 -12.17 -18.98
CA SER A 121 -3.45 -13.43 -19.53
C SER A 121 -4.02 -14.66 -18.82
N GLY A 122 -4.75 -14.45 -17.72
CA GLY A 122 -5.31 -15.54 -16.94
C GLY A 122 -4.36 -16.15 -15.93
N GLU A 123 -3.17 -15.58 -15.76
CA GLU A 123 -2.22 -16.10 -14.76
C GLU A 123 -2.69 -15.84 -13.34
N ILE A 124 -3.46 -14.77 -13.13
CA ILE A 124 -3.98 -14.41 -11.82
C ILE A 124 -5.49 -14.50 -11.86
N GLY A 125 -6.07 -15.10 -10.85
CA GLY A 125 -7.50 -15.08 -10.64
C GLY A 125 -8.25 -16.33 -11.09
N GLU A 126 -7.55 -17.37 -11.46
CA GLU A 126 -8.18 -18.64 -11.87
C GLU A 126 -8.04 -19.75 -10.82
#